data_58170e8e7ce1bd8f66cf6789d3a5cfdf
#
_entry.id   58170e8e7ce1bd8f66cf6789d3a5cfdf
#
_cell.length_a   1.000
_cell.length_b   1.000
_cell.length_c   1.000
_cell.angle_alpha   90.00
_cell.angle_beta   90.00
_cell.angle_gamma   90.00
#
_symmetry.space_group_name_H-M   'P 1'
#
loop_
_entity.id
_entity.type
_entity.pdbx_description
1 polymer ?
#
loop_
_entity_poly.entity_id
_entity_poly.type
_entity_poly.pdbx_seq_one_letter_code
_entity_poly.pdbx_strand_id
1 'polypeptide(L)'
;KPRLRQDFAVGVMGLGVLGESVAKALAQFDFPVNGWSRSPKAIDGVRAFSGQDGFNDFLAASRVLVNLLPLTPGTQNILNRDNLARLQPGGYVINVARGAHLVDADLLALLDSGHLAGATLDVFRTEPLPAGHAFWNHPRITATPHTSARTLREESIAQIAGKIGALERGEAIAGIVDPARGY
;
A
#
# COMPACT_ATOMS: atom_id res chain seq x y z
N LYS A 1 22.87 -15.10 6.61
CA LYS A 1 23.74 -13.96 6.25
C LYS A 1 23.04 -12.68 6.67
N PRO A 2 23.73 -11.69 7.25
CA PRO A 2 23.16 -10.38 7.49
C PRO A 2 22.75 -9.79 6.13
N ARG A 3 21.54 -9.22 6.07
CA ARG A 3 21.03 -8.56 4.86
C ARG A 3 21.38 -7.08 4.93
N LEU A 4 21.83 -6.52 3.81
CA LEU A 4 22.08 -5.09 3.67
C LEU A 4 20.79 -4.36 3.27
N ARG A 5 20.72 -3.04 3.47
CA ARG A 5 19.54 -2.24 3.05
C ARG A 5 19.25 -2.41 1.57
N GLN A 6 20.28 -2.49 0.74
CA GLN A 6 20.15 -2.72 -0.70
C GLN A 6 19.45 -4.03 -1.09
N ASP A 7 19.39 -5.01 -0.16
CA ASP A 7 18.68 -6.28 -0.36
C ASP A 7 17.16 -6.14 -0.10
N PHE A 8 16.72 -4.99 0.41
CA PHE A 8 15.33 -4.71 0.75
C PHE A 8 14.75 -3.66 -0.21
N ALA A 9 14.60 -4.02 -1.49
CA ALA A 9 13.87 -3.18 -2.42
C ALA A 9 12.40 -3.06 -1.98
N VAL A 10 11.98 -1.85 -1.66
CA VAL A 10 10.62 -1.55 -1.18
C VAL A 10 9.77 -1.08 -2.34
N GLY A 11 8.71 -1.85 -2.65
CA GLY A 11 7.70 -1.50 -3.61
C GLY A 11 6.55 -0.74 -2.95
N VAL A 12 6.31 0.49 -3.35
CA VAL A 12 5.14 1.30 -2.93
C VAL A 12 4.07 1.22 -4.02
N MET A 13 2.99 0.52 -3.73
CA MET A 13 1.87 0.32 -4.65
C MET A 13 0.80 1.38 -4.40
N GLY A 14 0.71 2.36 -5.32
CA GLY A 14 -0.14 3.53 -5.21
C GLY A 14 0.65 4.78 -4.87
N LEU A 15 1.06 5.55 -5.90
CA LEU A 15 1.81 6.80 -5.77
C LEU A 15 0.89 8.03 -5.75
N GLY A 16 -0.19 7.97 -4.97
CA GLY A 16 -0.99 9.16 -4.59
C GLY A 16 -0.22 10.03 -3.59
N VAL A 17 -0.89 11.02 -3.00
CA VAL A 17 -0.27 11.94 -2.02
C VAL A 17 0.47 11.20 -0.92
N LEU A 18 -0.17 10.22 -0.29
CA LEU A 18 0.41 9.44 0.79
C LEU A 18 1.55 8.53 0.28
N GLY A 19 1.32 7.81 -0.83
CA GLY A 19 2.32 6.87 -1.36
C GLY A 19 3.58 7.58 -1.86
N GLU A 20 3.47 8.76 -2.45
CA GLU A 20 4.60 9.58 -2.84
C GLU A 20 5.42 10.03 -1.62
N SER A 21 4.74 10.47 -0.55
CA SER A 21 5.40 10.86 0.71
C SER A 21 6.14 9.69 1.35
N VAL A 22 5.51 8.50 1.38
CA VAL A 22 6.14 7.27 1.88
C VAL A 22 7.35 6.88 1.04
N ALA A 23 7.24 6.90 -0.28
CA ALA A 23 8.33 6.57 -1.19
C ALA A 23 9.53 7.50 -1.02
N LYS A 24 9.29 8.82 -0.94
CA LYS A 24 10.33 9.82 -0.68
C LYS A 24 11.00 9.62 0.68
N ALA A 25 10.23 9.35 1.73
CA ALA A 25 10.78 9.10 3.05
C ALA A 25 11.68 7.86 3.06
N LEU A 26 11.27 6.75 2.42
CA LEU A 26 12.08 5.53 2.33
C LEU A 26 13.37 5.76 1.54
N ALA A 27 13.33 6.54 0.46
CA ALA A 27 14.52 6.88 -0.32
C ALA A 27 15.55 7.66 0.52
N GLN A 28 15.13 8.53 1.44
CA GLN A 28 16.02 9.26 2.35
C GLN A 28 16.79 8.33 3.32
N PHE A 29 16.30 7.12 3.55
CA PHE A 29 16.97 6.10 4.36
C PHE A 29 17.81 5.12 3.54
N ASP A 30 18.13 5.44 2.29
CA ASP A 30 18.95 4.62 1.38
C ASP A 30 18.34 3.24 1.04
N PHE A 31 17.03 3.09 1.13
CA PHE A 31 16.37 1.91 0.57
C PHE A 31 16.22 2.05 -0.95
N PRO A 32 16.45 0.98 -1.73
CA PRO A 32 15.99 0.96 -3.11
C PRO A 32 14.45 1.01 -3.13
N VAL A 33 13.89 2.06 -3.72
CA VAL A 33 12.43 2.25 -3.76
C VAL A 33 11.91 2.08 -5.17
N ASN A 34 10.96 1.16 -5.32
CA ASN A 34 10.14 0.99 -6.51
C ASN A 34 8.76 1.61 -6.24
N GLY A 35 8.21 2.32 -7.20
CA GLY A 35 6.86 2.88 -7.08
C GLY A 35 5.99 2.45 -8.25
N TRP A 36 4.74 2.08 -8.01
CA TRP A 36 3.78 1.78 -9.06
C TRP A 36 2.53 2.63 -8.97
N SER A 37 2.08 3.13 -10.12
CA SER A 37 0.81 3.86 -10.28
C SER A 37 0.18 3.58 -11.62
N ARG A 38 -1.12 3.86 -11.76
CA ARG A 38 -1.86 3.67 -13.00
C ARG A 38 -1.29 4.49 -14.16
N SER A 39 -0.93 5.73 -13.91
CA SER A 39 -0.31 6.65 -14.87
C SER A 39 1.15 6.90 -14.52
N PRO A 40 2.02 7.21 -15.52
CA PRO A 40 3.42 7.50 -15.25
C PRO A 40 3.60 8.63 -14.24
N LYS A 41 4.58 8.46 -13.36
CA LYS A 41 5.05 9.47 -12.41
C LYS A 41 6.56 9.49 -12.38
N ALA A 42 7.13 10.67 -12.14
CA ALA A 42 8.54 10.85 -11.86
C ALA A 42 8.69 11.34 -10.42
N ILE A 43 9.39 10.58 -9.60
CA ILE A 43 9.66 10.89 -8.18
C ILE A 43 11.15 10.68 -7.98
N ASP A 44 11.83 11.70 -7.45
CA ASP A 44 13.27 11.62 -7.21
C ASP A 44 13.60 10.49 -6.22
N GLY A 45 14.66 9.73 -6.53
CA GLY A 45 15.07 8.56 -5.75
C GLY A 45 14.14 7.34 -5.84
N VAL A 46 13.12 7.34 -6.71
CA VAL A 46 12.17 6.24 -6.88
C VAL A 46 12.19 5.70 -8.30
N ARG A 47 12.40 4.40 -8.45
CA ARG A 47 12.23 3.72 -9.74
C ARG A 47 10.73 3.54 -10.00
N ALA A 48 10.18 4.34 -10.91
CA ALA A 48 8.76 4.34 -11.20
C ALA A 48 8.37 3.31 -12.27
N PHE A 49 7.26 2.63 -12.02
CA PHE A 49 6.56 1.73 -12.93
C PHE A 49 5.13 2.21 -13.10
N SER A 50 4.52 1.95 -14.24
CA SER A 50 3.16 2.41 -14.48
C SER A 50 2.35 1.46 -15.36
N GLY A 51 1.02 1.56 -15.21
CA GLY A 51 0.06 0.80 -16.00
C GLY A 51 0.13 -0.71 -15.75
N GLN A 52 -0.64 -1.46 -16.56
CA GLN A 52 -0.70 -2.91 -16.45
C GLN A 52 0.63 -3.57 -16.86
N ASP A 53 1.27 -3.05 -17.89
CA ASP A 53 2.52 -3.61 -18.43
C ASP A 53 3.68 -3.52 -17.41
N GLY A 54 3.76 -2.41 -16.66
CA GLY A 54 4.79 -2.23 -15.64
C GLY A 54 4.50 -2.93 -14.31
N PHE A 55 3.30 -3.48 -14.11
CA PHE A 55 2.90 -4.03 -12.82
C PHE A 55 3.69 -5.29 -12.42
N ASN A 56 3.87 -6.20 -13.34
CA ASN A 56 4.60 -7.44 -13.09
C ASN A 56 6.09 -7.18 -12.79
N ASP A 57 6.70 -6.27 -13.54
CA ASP A 57 8.11 -5.88 -13.33
C ASP A 57 8.30 -5.16 -11.99
N PHE A 58 7.33 -4.33 -11.60
CA PHE A 58 7.28 -3.69 -10.29
C PHE A 58 7.28 -4.72 -9.16
N LEU A 59 6.41 -5.74 -9.23
CA LEU A 59 6.33 -6.78 -8.22
C LEU A 59 7.63 -7.60 -8.17
N ALA A 60 8.16 -8.02 -9.32
CA ALA A 60 9.39 -8.81 -9.40
C ALA A 60 10.64 -8.03 -8.91
N ALA A 61 10.64 -6.72 -9.07
CA ALA A 61 11.69 -5.85 -8.55
C ALA A 61 11.60 -5.61 -7.04
N SER A 62 10.48 -5.95 -6.40
CA SER A 62 10.19 -5.59 -5.01
C SER A 62 10.33 -6.80 -4.08
N ARG A 63 10.91 -6.57 -2.91
CA ARG A 63 10.98 -7.54 -1.81
C ARG A 63 9.97 -7.23 -0.72
N VAL A 64 9.83 -5.97 -0.34
CA VAL A 64 8.80 -5.50 0.58
C VAL A 64 7.74 -4.77 -0.24
N LEU A 65 6.49 -5.16 -0.12
CA LEU A 65 5.38 -4.53 -0.81
C LEU A 65 4.52 -3.75 0.18
N VAL A 66 4.43 -2.44 -0.01
CA VAL A 66 3.55 -1.55 0.76
C VAL A 66 2.34 -1.19 -0.11
N ASN A 67 1.15 -1.61 0.30
CA ASN A 67 -0.08 -1.28 -0.39
C ASN A 67 -0.72 -0.01 0.18
N LEU A 68 -0.85 1.00 -0.69
CA LEU A 68 -1.49 2.30 -0.44
C LEU A 68 -2.53 2.66 -1.52
N LEU A 69 -3.03 1.67 -2.25
CA LEU A 69 -4.03 1.88 -3.30
C LEU A 69 -5.39 2.29 -2.74
N PRO A 70 -6.16 3.10 -3.46
CA PRO A 70 -7.60 3.23 -3.22
C PRO A 70 -8.32 1.92 -3.57
N LEU A 71 -9.37 1.59 -2.84
CA LEU A 71 -10.22 0.46 -3.17
C LEU A 71 -11.16 0.84 -4.32
N THR A 72 -11.01 0.12 -5.42
CA THR A 72 -11.84 0.25 -6.62
C THR A 72 -12.14 -1.15 -7.17
N PRO A 73 -13.09 -1.32 -8.10
CA PRO A 73 -13.31 -2.62 -8.74
C PRO A 73 -12.04 -3.23 -9.36
N GLY A 74 -11.15 -2.38 -9.90
CA GLY A 74 -9.88 -2.82 -10.51
C GLY A 74 -8.76 -3.13 -9.51
N THR A 75 -8.90 -2.76 -8.23
CA THR A 75 -7.89 -3.03 -7.20
C THR A 75 -8.36 -4.04 -6.16
N GLN A 76 -9.64 -4.41 -6.17
CA GLN A 76 -10.15 -5.48 -5.33
C GLN A 76 -9.42 -6.80 -5.62
N ASN A 77 -9.01 -7.51 -4.58
CA ASN A 77 -8.25 -8.76 -4.68
C ASN A 77 -6.92 -8.66 -5.44
N ILE A 78 -6.35 -7.47 -5.57
CA ILE A 78 -5.06 -7.29 -6.27
C ILE A 78 -3.90 -8.01 -5.56
N LEU A 79 -3.99 -8.18 -4.23
CA LEU A 79 -3.04 -8.96 -3.43
C LEU A 79 -3.50 -10.43 -3.38
N ASN A 80 -3.47 -11.08 -4.53
CA ASN A 80 -3.77 -12.51 -4.71
C ASN A 80 -2.49 -13.33 -4.89
N ARG A 81 -2.64 -14.66 -4.99
CA ARG A 81 -1.53 -15.60 -5.13
C ARG A 81 -0.61 -15.26 -6.31
N ASP A 82 -1.18 -15.00 -7.48
CA ASP A 82 -0.41 -14.81 -8.71
C ASP A 82 0.45 -13.54 -8.64
N ASN A 83 -0.07 -12.48 -8.06
CA ASN A 83 0.65 -11.23 -7.89
C ASN A 83 1.67 -11.31 -6.75
N LEU A 84 1.28 -11.85 -5.59
CA LEU A 84 2.18 -11.97 -4.44
C LEU A 84 3.32 -12.96 -4.69
N ALA A 85 3.11 -14.01 -5.49
CA ALA A 85 4.16 -14.95 -5.88
C ALA A 85 5.24 -14.32 -6.78
N ARG A 86 4.99 -13.17 -7.39
CA ARG A 86 5.99 -12.43 -8.19
C ARG A 86 6.99 -11.65 -7.34
N LEU A 87 6.67 -11.39 -6.08
CA LEU A 87 7.64 -10.77 -5.16
C LEU A 87 8.88 -11.63 -5.01
N GLN A 88 10.00 -10.99 -4.72
CA GLN A 88 11.25 -11.74 -4.49
C GLN A 88 11.07 -12.77 -3.36
N PRO A 89 11.71 -13.95 -3.45
CA PRO A 89 11.65 -14.97 -2.40
C PRO A 89 12.03 -14.43 -1.03
N GLY A 90 11.24 -14.76 -0.01
CA GLY A 90 11.32 -14.16 1.31
C GLY A 90 10.80 -12.72 1.35
N GLY A 91 9.87 -12.41 0.46
CA GLY A 91 9.18 -11.12 0.41
C GLY A 91 8.33 -10.85 1.65
N TYR A 92 7.97 -9.59 1.85
CA TYR A 92 7.17 -9.13 2.97
C TYR A 92 6.03 -8.20 2.48
N VAL A 93 4.83 -8.39 3.00
CA VAL A 93 3.66 -7.60 2.59
C VAL A 93 3.22 -6.68 3.73
N ILE A 94 2.99 -5.41 3.41
CA ILE A 94 2.42 -4.43 4.33
C ILE A 94 1.15 -3.89 3.69
N ASN A 95 -0.01 -4.20 4.29
CA ASN A 95 -1.29 -3.68 3.82
C ASN A 95 -1.86 -2.69 4.83
N VAL A 96 -1.79 -1.41 4.50
CA VAL A 96 -2.32 -0.28 5.28
C VAL A 96 -3.35 0.51 4.49
N ALA A 97 -3.89 -0.09 3.42
CA ALA A 97 -4.88 0.53 2.54
C ALA A 97 -6.31 0.08 2.86
N ARG A 98 -6.75 -1.05 2.29
CA ARG A 98 -8.06 -1.68 2.58
C ARG A 98 -7.93 -3.20 2.58
N GLY A 99 -8.67 -3.87 3.45
CA GLY A 99 -8.65 -5.35 3.55
C GLY A 99 -9.15 -6.05 2.30
N ALA A 100 -10.10 -5.47 1.58
CA ALA A 100 -10.63 -6.04 0.33
C ALA A 100 -9.61 -6.11 -0.83
N HIS A 101 -8.43 -5.50 -0.70
CA HIS A 101 -7.33 -5.72 -1.63
C HIS A 101 -6.73 -7.11 -1.51
N LEU A 102 -6.80 -7.74 -0.33
CA LEU A 102 -6.12 -8.99 -0.03
C LEU A 102 -7.05 -10.20 -0.18
N VAL A 103 -6.53 -11.28 -0.72
CA VAL A 103 -7.12 -12.63 -0.68
C VAL A 103 -6.44 -13.40 0.46
N ASP A 104 -7.13 -13.54 1.59
CA ASP A 104 -6.59 -14.04 2.85
C ASP A 104 -5.99 -15.45 2.71
N ALA A 105 -6.70 -16.36 2.02
CA ALA A 105 -6.23 -17.73 1.78
C ALA A 105 -4.94 -17.79 0.96
N ASP A 106 -4.77 -16.89 0.00
CA ASP A 106 -3.58 -16.81 -0.85
C ASP A 106 -2.36 -16.33 -0.07
N LEU A 107 -2.55 -15.32 0.79
CA LEU A 107 -1.49 -14.85 1.69
C LEU A 107 -1.04 -15.97 2.62
N LEU A 108 -1.97 -16.66 3.29
CA LEU A 108 -1.66 -17.77 4.19
C LEU A 108 -0.86 -18.86 3.47
N ALA A 109 -1.30 -19.27 2.29
CA ALA A 109 -0.60 -20.31 1.52
C ALA A 109 0.84 -19.90 1.12
N LEU A 110 1.07 -18.62 0.80
CA LEU A 110 2.41 -18.13 0.47
C LEU A 110 3.31 -17.95 1.70
N LEU A 111 2.74 -17.66 2.85
CA LEU A 111 3.44 -17.66 4.13
C LEU A 111 3.82 -19.09 4.53
N ASP A 112 2.88 -20.04 4.46
CA ASP A 112 3.11 -21.44 4.84
C ASP A 112 4.15 -22.12 3.95
N SER A 113 4.15 -21.84 2.65
CA SER A 113 5.17 -22.34 1.71
C SER A 113 6.56 -21.71 1.93
N GLY A 114 6.66 -20.61 2.71
CA GLY A 114 7.90 -19.87 2.92
C GLY A 114 8.28 -18.94 1.76
N HIS A 115 7.44 -18.77 0.74
CA HIS A 115 7.67 -17.80 -0.33
C HIS A 115 7.67 -16.37 0.24
N LEU A 116 6.73 -16.06 1.12
CA LEU A 116 6.72 -14.83 1.90
C LEU A 116 7.29 -15.06 3.30
N ALA A 117 8.12 -14.13 3.75
CA ALA A 117 8.71 -14.16 5.09
C ALA A 117 7.73 -13.68 6.16
N GLY A 118 6.77 -12.81 5.81
CA GLY A 118 5.79 -12.29 6.75
C GLY A 118 4.86 -11.26 6.13
N ALA A 119 3.90 -10.80 6.93
CA ALA A 119 3.02 -9.70 6.59
C ALA A 119 2.67 -8.83 7.80
N THR A 120 2.49 -7.53 7.57
CA THR A 120 1.85 -6.60 8.50
C THR A 120 0.54 -6.14 7.90
N LEU A 121 -0.56 -6.37 8.60
CA LEU A 121 -1.90 -6.07 8.15
C LEU A 121 -2.57 -5.14 9.15
N ASP A 122 -2.87 -3.92 8.73
CA ASP A 122 -3.60 -2.94 9.55
C ASP A 122 -5.08 -2.89 9.18
N VAL A 123 -5.46 -3.55 8.09
CA VAL A 123 -6.81 -3.54 7.53
C VAL A 123 -7.24 -4.95 7.13
N PHE A 124 -8.55 -5.22 7.29
CA PHE A 124 -9.11 -6.55 7.08
C PHE A 124 -10.37 -6.47 6.23
N ARG A 125 -10.74 -7.57 5.59
CA ARG A 125 -11.95 -7.67 4.77
C ARG A 125 -13.23 -7.49 5.60
N THR A 126 -13.18 -7.99 6.83
CA THR A 126 -14.21 -7.79 7.86
C THR A 126 -13.55 -7.13 9.06
N GLU A 127 -14.03 -5.97 9.46
CA GLU A 127 -13.53 -5.23 10.62
C GLU A 127 -14.64 -5.02 11.64
N PRO A 128 -14.36 -5.28 12.93
CA PRO A 128 -13.12 -5.82 13.50
C PRO A 128 -12.81 -7.23 13.00
N LEU A 129 -11.51 -7.59 12.93
CA LEU A 129 -11.09 -8.94 12.54
C LEU A 129 -11.74 -9.98 13.48
N PRO A 130 -12.51 -10.97 12.95
CA PRO A 130 -13.18 -11.96 13.78
C PRO A 130 -12.22 -12.71 14.71
N ALA A 131 -12.65 -12.99 15.94
CA ALA A 131 -11.81 -13.61 16.96
C ALA A 131 -11.22 -14.98 16.56
N GLY A 132 -11.93 -15.74 15.72
CA GLY A 132 -11.46 -17.04 15.20
C GLY A 132 -10.66 -16.95 13.91
N HIS A 133 -10.30 -15.75 13.41
CA HIS A 133 -9.59 -15.61 12.15
C HIS A 133 -8.17 -16.15 12.23
N ALA A 134 -7.74 -16.86 11.16
CA ALA A 134 -6.43 -17.53 11.11
C ALA A 134 -5.25 -16.57 11.31
N PHE A 135 -5.41 -15.28 10.97
CA PHE A 135 -4.34 -14.28 11.11
C PHE A 135 -3.91 -14.07 12.56
N TRP A 136 -4.79 -14.24 13.54
CA TRP A 136 -4.43 -14.05 14.96
C TRP A 136 -3.33 -15.00 15.46
N ASN A 137 -3.33 -16.21 14.96
CA ASN A 137 -2.43 -17.27 15.43
C ASN A 137 -1.28 -17.55 14.46
N HIS A 138 -1.20 -16.84 13.34
CA HIS A 138 -0.17 -17.08 12.34
C HIS A 138 1.16 -16.41 12.75
N PRO A 139 2.27 -17.17 12.95
CA PRO A 139 3.50 -16.65 13.56
C PRO A 139 4.24 -15.62 12.70
N ARG A 140 3.86 -15.48 11.42
CA ARG A 140 4.47 -14.53 10.47
C ARG A 140 3.56 -13.36 10.12
N ILE A 141 2.43 -13.19 10.82
CA ILE A 141 1.51 -12.07 10.61
C ILE A 141 1.52 -11.18 11.85
N THR A 142 1.71 -9.89 11.60
CA THR A 142 1.47 -8.84 12.58
C THR A 142 0.16 -8.14 12.20
N ALA A 143 -0.82 -8.14 13.10
CA ALA A 143 -2.09 -7.46 12.91
C ALA A 143 -2.17 -6.23 13.81
N THR A 144 -2.62 -5.09 13.25
CA THR A 144 -2.93 -3.88 13.98
C THR A 144 -4.37 -3.44 13.69
N PRO A 145 -5.07 -2.75 14.62
CA PRO A 145 -6.50 -2.54 14.52
C PRO A 145 -6.85 -1.25 13.74
N HIS A 146 -6.44 -1.16 12.47
CA HIS A 146 -6.71 -0.04 11.57
C HIS A 146 -6.28 1.32 12.16
N THR A 147 -5.02 1.39 12.60
CA THR A 147 -4.46 2.54 13.32
C THR A 147 -3.23 3.15 12.68
N SER A 148 -2.80 2.64 11.52
CA SER A 148 -1.57 3.10 10.85
C SER A 148 -1.64 4.56 10.36
N ALA A 149 -2.84 5.12 10.18
CA ALA A 149 -3.04 6.53 9.85
C ALA A 149 -4.20 7.11 10.67
N ARG A 150 -3.87 7.80 11.75
CA ARG A 150 -4.88 8.53 12.55
C ARG A 150 -5.12 9.90 11.95
N THR A 151 -6.39 10.22 11.71
CA THR A 151 -6.81 11.56 11.31
C THR A 151 -6.59 12.53 12.47
N LEU A 152 -5.76 13.54 12.27
CA LEU A 152 -5.56 14.60 13.23
C LEU A 152 -6.75 15.59 13.16
N ARG A 153 -7.55 15.63 14.22
CA ARG A 153 -8.83 16.34 14.23
C ARG A 153 -8.68 17.83 13.90
N GLU A 154 -7.72 18.50 14.54
CA GLU A 154 -7.53 19.95 14.36
C GLU A 154 -7.08 20.30 12.94
N GLU A 155 -6.11 19.53 12.40
CA GLU A 155 -5.62 19.71 11.04
C GLU A 155 -6.73 19.45 10.02
N SER A 156 -7.57 18.43 10.25
CA SER A 156 -8.70 18.12 9.37
C SER A 156 -9.75 19.22 9.38
N ILE A 157 -10.08 19.78 10.55
CA ILE A 157 -11.01 20.92 10.67
C ILE A 157 -10.44 22.14 9.93
N ALA A 158 -9.18 22.47 10.14
CA ALA A 158 -8.52 23.58 9.47
C ALA A 158 -8.52 23.41 7.94
N GLN A 159 -8.20 22.20 7.46
CA GLN A 159 -8.23 21.88 6.03
C GLN A 159 -9.62 22.00 5.43
N ILE A 160 -10.65 21.48 6.10
CA ILE A 160 -12.06 21.56 5.65
C ILE A 160 -12.51 23.01 5.61
N ALA A 161 -12.28 23.78 6.68
CA ALA A 161 -12.64 25.19 6.75
C ALA A 161 -11.96 26.00 5.64
N GLY A 162 -10.66 25.75 5.41
CA GLY A 162 -9.91 26.39 4.32
C GLY A 162 -10.49 26.09 2.94
N LYS A 163 -10.90 24.83 2.68
CA LYS A 163 -11.54 24.45 1.41
C LYS A 163 -12.91 25.08 1.23
N ILE A 164 -13.72 25.15 2.29
CA ILE A 164 -15.02 25.82 2.25
C ILE A 164 -14.83 27.30 1.88
N GLY A 165 -13.94 28.01 2.57
CA GLY A 165 -13.68 29.41 2.29
C GLY A 165 -13.11 29.65 0.87
N ALA A 166 -12.29 28.73 0.34
CA ALA A 166 -11.82 28.80 -1.03
C ALA A 166 -12.97 28.63 -2.05
N LEU A 167 -13.88 27.69 -1.80
CA LEU A 167 -15.09 27.49 -2.63
C LEU A 167 -16.01 28.72 -2.62
N GLU A 168 -16.22 29.34 -1.45
CA GLU A 168 -17.02 30.57 -1.33
C GLU A 168 -16.43 31.74 -2.13
N ARG A 169 -15.11 31.77 -2.30
CA ARG A 169 -14.42 32.76 -3.13
C ARG A 169 -14.34 32.36 -4.63
N GLY A 170 -14.90 31.20 -5.01
CA GLY A 170 -14.80 30.69 -6.38
C GLY A 170 -13.44 30.15 -6.78
N GLU A 171 -12.58 29.85 -5.79
CA GLU A 171 -11.25 29.30 -6.01
C GLU A 171 -11.28 27.78 -6.20
N ALA A 172 -10.34 27.24 -6.99
CA ALA A 172 -10.20 25.80 -7.16
C ALA A 172 -9.64 25.15 -5.87
N ILE A 173 -10.21 24.01 -5.49
CA ILE A 173 -9.74 23.21 -4.36
C ILE A 173 -9.10 21.91 -4.83
N ALA A 174 -8.06 21.45 -4.12
CA ALA A 174 -7.44 20.16 -4.37
C ALA A 174 -8.20 19.01 -3.69
N GLY A 175 -8.06 17.80 -4.22
CA GLY A 175 -8.60 16.58 -3.62
C GLY A 175 -10.10 16.39 -3.85
N ILE A 176 -10.64 16.92 -4.94
CA ILE A 176 -11.99 16.58 -5.41
C ILE A 176 -11.96 15.13 -5.89
N VAL A 177 -12.89 14.33 -5.36
CA VAL A 177 -13.07 12.94 -5.81
C VAL A 177 -13.75 12.96 -7.19
N ASP A 178 -13.16 12.25 -8.14
CA ASP A 178 -13.79 11.98 -9.43
C ASP A 178 -14.73 10.77 -9.28
N PRO A 179 -16.06 10.95 -9.38
CA PRO A 179 -17.02 9.84 -9.21
C PRO A 179 -16.81 8.70 -10.21
N ALA A 180 -16.31 8.99 -11.40
CA ALA A 180 -16.03 7.97 -12.42
C ALA A 180 -14.81 7.12 -12.09
N ARG A 181 -13.89 7.65 -11.29
CA ARG A 181 -12.65 6.97 -10.86
C ARG A 181 -12.78 6.33 -9.47
N GLY A 182 -13.73 6.83 -8.64
CA GLY A 182 -13.95 6.36 -7.27
C GLY A 182 -12.94 6.89 -6.24
N TYR A 183 -12.08 7.85 -6.63
CA TYR A 183 -11.12 8.53 -5.74
C TYR A 183 -10.66 9.86 -6.31
#